data_ffe728b9a2a1e1ebdb60ca56499e3036
#
_entry.id   ffe728b9a2a1e1ebdb60ca56499e3036
#
_cell.length_a   1.000
_cell.length_b   1.000
_cell.length_c   1.000
_cell.angle_alpha   90.00
_cell.angle_beta   90.00
_cell.angle_gamma   90.00
#
_symmetry.space_group_name_H-M   'P 1'
#
loop_
_entity.id
_entity.type
_entity.pdbx_description
1 polymer ?
#
loop_
_entity_poly.entity_id
_entity_poly.type
_entity_poly.pdbx_seq_one_letter_code
_entity_poly.pdbx_strand_id
1 'polypeptide(L)'
;MMNDEASLLFITPTYPRRQRMRFLRRCAHDFRSVHNLFWIVIEDGDQTSPEVGQLLAQSGVPHIYVAHGPTRRWGNAQRNWGLKYIRDQRLQGVVYLADDDNKYDAALFDELRKVKRLGILPVGCLGPWGIERPIVGNGRVVRWSADWRDRKYPVDMAGFAFISELLYPKIGDFWKWDGRGGETELIESLIDSPDELEFLCNDCRNCYVWHNLPLGWPARMGVAASLLRRRTPGFLRRKLYGVPGVANRLEERSP
;
A
#
# COMPACT_ATOMS: atom_id res chain seq x y z
N MET A 1 -1.92 -4.83 -32.42
CA MET A 1 -1.38 -3.65 -31.72
C MET A 1 -1.11 -4.12 -30.29
N MET A 2 0.17 -4.23 -29.88
CA MET A 2 0.49 -4.49 -28.47
C MET A 2 0.04 -3.26 -27.70
N ASN A 3 -0.77 -3.47 -26.67
CA ASN A 3 -1.22 -2.40 -25.78
C ASN A 3 0.05 -1.86 -25.10
N ASP A 4 0.41 -0.62 -25.39
CA ASP A 4 1.61 0.06 -24.87
C ASP A 4 1.37 0.57 -23.43
N GLU A 5 0.51 -0.13 -22.69
CA GLU A 5 0.20 0.19 -21.31
C GLU A 5 1.33 -0.22 -20.36
N ALA A 6 1.74 0.70 -19.49
CA ALA A 6 2.76 0.44 -18.49
C ALA A 6 2.41 -0.78 -17.63
N SER A 7 3.38 -1.68 -17.45
CA SER A 7 3.23 -2.83 -16.56
C SER A 7 3.05 -2.39 -15.10
N LEU A 8 2.26 -3.12 -14.32
CA LEU A 8 2.08 -2.91 -12.89
C LEU A 8 2.79 -4.03 -12.11
N LEU A 9 3.65 -3.65 -11.19
CA LEU A 9 4.43 -4.56 -10.35
C LEU A 9 3.96 -4.42 -8.90
N PHE A 10 3.11 -5.36 -8.47
CA PHE A 10 2.49 -5.31 -7.14
C PHE A 10 3.26 -6.17 -6.14
N ILE A 11 3.58 -5.58 -4.99
CA ILE A 11 4.24 -6.28 -3.88
C ILE A 11 3.23 -6.41 -2.73
N THR A 12 2.96 -7.65 -2.31
CA THR A 12 2.03 -7.95 -1.23
C THR A 12 2.71 -8.80 -0.17
N PRO A 13 3.03 -8.24 1.01
CA PRO A 13 3.38 -9.02 2.17
C PRO A 13 2.14 -9.73 2.71
N THR A 14 2.30 -10.98 3.12
CA THR A 14 1.23 -11.74 3.80
C THR A 14 1.80 -12.57 4.94
N TYR A 15 0.98 -12.92 5.93
CA TYR A 15 1.37 -13.74 7.06
C TYR A 15 0.19 -14.56 7.58
N PRO A 16 0.44 -15.68 8.30
CA PRO A 16 -0.61 -16.51 8.86
C PRO A 16 -1.50 -15.74 9.84
N ARG A 17 -2.78 -15.53 9.48
CA ARG A 17 -3.82 -14.94 10.33
C ARG A 17 -5.20 -15.42 9.89
N ARG A 18 -6.19 -15.35 10.82
CA ARG A 18 -7.55 -15.87 10.61
C ARG A 18 -8.22 -15.37 9.30
N GLN A 19 -7.95 -14.15 8.88
CA GLN A 19 -8.62 -13.53 7.73
C GLN A 19 -7.78 -13.57 6.46
N ARG A 20 -6.53 -14.06 6.50
CA ARG A 20 -5.58 -14.05 5.38
C ARG A 20 -6.19 -14.52 4.06
N MET A 21 -6.74 -15.74 4.06
CA MET A 21 -7.28 -16.35 2.84
C MET A 21 -8.44 -15.54 2.24
N ARG A 22 -9.24 -14.90 3.07
CA ARG A 22 -10.34 -14.04 2.64
C ARG A 22 -9.81 -12.75 2.00
N PHE A 23 -8.76 -12.17 2.55
CA PHE A 23 -8.11 -10.99 2.00
C PHE A 23 -7.43 -11.29 0.68
N LEU A 24 -6.63 -12.34 0.59
CA LEU A 24 -5.95 -12.74 -0.64
C LEU A 24 -6.94 -13.12 -1.76
N ARG A 25 -8.08 -13.78 -1.45
CA ARG A 25 -9.14 -14.03 -2.45
C ARG A 25 -9.71 -12.73 -3.01
N ARG A 26 -9.87 -11.71 -2.18
CA ARG A 26 -10.32 -10.40 -2.61
C ARG A 26 -9.30 -9.72 -3.52
N CYS A 27 -8.02 -9.71 -3.14
CA CYS A 27 -6.96 -9.19 -3.98
C CYS A 27 -6.90 -9.92 -5.33
N ALA A 28 -6.93 -11.26 -5.33
CA ALA A 28 -6.98 -12.05 -6.55
C ALA A 28 -8.19 -11.71 -7.44
N HIS A 29 -9.36 -11.47 -6.83
CA HIS A 29 -10.55 -11.03 -7.55
C HIS A 29 -10.37 -9.65 -8.16
N ASP A 30 -9.83 -8.70 -7.41
CA ASP A 30 -9.64 -7.31 -7.85
C ASP A 30 -8.55 -7.23 -8.95
N PHE A 31 -7.52 -8.09 -8.91
CA PHE A 31 -6.36 -8.04 -9.82
C PHE A 31 -6.52 -8.87 -11.11
N ARG A 32 -7.37 -9.90 -11.14
CA ARG A 32 -7.47 -10.84 -12.27
C ARG A 32 -7.83 -10.21 -13.61
N SER A 33 -8.53 -9.07 -13.61
CA SER A 33 -8.93 -8.35 -14.83
C SER A 33 -7.97 -7.22 -15.20
N VAL A 34 -6.90 -7.05 -14.43
CA VAL A 34 -5.91 -5.99 -14.66
C VAL A 34 -4.86 -6.49 -15.66
N HIS A 35 -4.82 -5.88 -16.83
CA HIS A 35 -3.83 -6.25 -17.85
C HIS A 35 -2.41 -5.85 -17.42
N ASN A 36 -1.40 -6.58 -17.89
CA ASN A 36 0.01 -6.29 -17.61
C ASN A 36 0.32 -6.10 -16.13
N LEU A 37 -0.30 -6.90 -15.24
CA LEU A 37 -0.01 -6.92 -13.82
C LEU A 37 0.81 -8.16 -13.47
N PHE A 38 1.90 -7.97 -12.73
CA PHE A 38 2.71 -9.02 -12.13
C PHE A 38 2.67 -8.90 -10.61
N TRP A 39 2.20 -9.95 -9.94
CA TRP A 39 1.94 -9.96 -8.51
C TRP A 39 3.04 -10.69 -7.74
N ILE A 40 3.78 -9.98 -6.91
CA ILE A 40 4.87 -10.48 -6.08
C ILE A 40 4.31 -10.66 -4.67
N VAL A 41 4.06 -11.90 -4.26
CA VAL A 41 3.51 -12.24 -2.94
C VAL A 41 4.62 -12.82 -2.08
N ILE A 42 4.85 -12.24 -0.89
CA ILE A 42 5.90 -12.66 0.02
C ILE A 42 5.29 -13.02 1.37
N GLU A 43 5.43 -14.29 1.75
CA GLU A 43 4.99 -14.79 3.06
C GLU A 43 6.01 -14.44 4.15
N ASP A 44 5.52 -13.89 5.28
CA ASP A 44 6.32 -13.75 6.49
C ASP A 44 6.38 -15.09 7.23
N GLY A 45 7.28 -15.93 6.81
CA GLY A 45 7.48 -17.30 7.30
C GLY A 45 8.75 -17.91 6.71
N ASP A 46 9.09 -19.10 7.19
CA ASP A 46 10.23 -19.90 6.72
C ASP A 46 9.91 -20.72 5.47
N GLN A 47 8.63 -20.93 5.19
CA GLN A 47 8.13 -21.66 4.03
C GLN A 47 6.80 -21.09 3.54
N THR A 48 6.49 -21.33 2.27
CA THR A 48 5.23 -20.93 1.65
C THR A 48 4.07 -21.83 2.09
N SER A 49 2.87 -21.25 2.23
CA SER A 49 1.65 -21.99 2.55
C SER A 49 1.06 -22.65 1.30
N PRO A 50 0.84 -23.99 1.27
CA PRO A 50 0.22 -24.67 0.15
C PRO A 50 -1.16 -24.10 -0.22
N GLU A 51 -1.96 -23.69 0.78
CA GLU A 51 -3.29 -23.13 0.56
C GLU A 51 -3.24 -21.77 -0.16
N VAL A 52 -2.25 -20.93 0.19
CA VAL A 52 -2.01 -19.65 -0.52
C VAL A 52 -1.50 -19.92 -1.93
N GLY A 53 -0.55 -20.83 -2.10
CA GLY A 53 -0.05 -21.21 -3.43
C GLY A 53 -1.15 -21.71 -4.36
N GLN A 54 -2.06 -22.54 -3.87
CA GLN A 54 -3.22 -23.01 -4.64
C GLN A 54 -4.16 -21.84 -5.03
N LEU A 55 -4.44 -20.92 -4.10
CA LEU A 55 -5.26 -19.73 -4.38
C LEU A 55 -4.63 -18.89 -5.50
N LEU A 56 -3.33 -18.61 -5.40
CA LEU A 56 -2.62 -17.80 -6.38
C LEU A 56 -2.61 -18.46 -7.75
N ALA A 57 -2.34 -19.76 -7.84
CA ALA A 57 -2.39 -20.52 -9.09
C ALA A 57 -3.79 -20.47 -9.74
N GLN A 58 -4.85 -20.49 -8.93
CA GLN A 58 -6.24 -20.41 -9.42
C GLN A 58 -6.69 -18.98 -9.77
N SER A 59 -5.94 -17.96 -9.35
CA SER A 59 -6.31 -16.55 -9.59
C SER A 59 -6.26 -16.15 -11.07
N GLY A 60 -5.40 -16.81 -11.86
CA GLY A 60 -5.07 -16.42 -13.23
C GLY A 60 -4.18 -15.17 -13.33
N VAL A 61 -3.77 -14.58 -12.21
CA VAL A 61 -2.86 -13.43 -12.18
C VAL A 61 -1.41 -13.93 -12.31
N PRO A 62 -0.60 -13.41 -13.25
CA PRO A 62 0.84 -13.69 -13.29
C PRO A 62 1.49 -13.32 -11.96
N HIS A 63 2.18 -14.27 -11.31
CA HIS A 63 2.72 -14.05 -9.97
C HIS A 63 3.98 -14.85 -9.67
N ILE A 64 4.68 -14.42 -8.63
CA ILE A 64 5.59 -15.25 -7.84
C ILE A 64 5.10 -15.30 -6.39
N TYR A 65 5.39 -16.40 -5.72
CA TYR A 65 5.09 -16.60 -4.32
C TYR A 65 6.29 -17.22 -3.61
N VAL A 66 6.83 -16.50 -2.64
CA VAL A 66 8.03 -16.88 -1.89
C VAL A 66 7.83 -16.67 -0.39
N ALA A 67 8.64 -17.33 0.42
CA ALA A 67 8.73 -17.10 1.85
C ALA A 67 9.99 -16.30 2.19
N HIS A 68 9.87 -15.32 3.08
CA HIS A 68 10.96 -14.55 3.63
C HIS A 68 10.61 -14.12 5.06
N GLY A 69 11.16 -14.80 6.04
CA GLY A 69 10.84 -14.59 7.45
C GLY A 69 11.13 -15.84 8.29
N PRO A 70 10.54 -15.95 9.49
CA PRO A 70 9.63 -15.01 10.14
C PRO A 70 10.35 -13.76 10.66
N THR A 71 9.83 -12.58 10.37
CA THR A 71 10.49 -11.31 10.69
C THR A 71 9.78 -10.47 11.74
N ARG A 72 8.48 -10.70 11.96
CA ARG A 72 7.59 -9.96 12.88
C ARG A 72 7.62 -8.44 12.71
N ARG A 73 7.92 -7.93 11.48
CA ARG A 73 8.20 -6.51 11.23
C ARG A 73 7.22 -5.83 10.27
N TRP A 74 5.92 -6.01 10.47
CA TRP A 74 4.87 -5.26 9.74
C TRP A 74 4.96 -5.36 8.20
N GLY A 75 5.61 -6.42 7.68
CA GLY A 75 5.78 -6.65 6.24
C GLY A 75 6.91 -5.86 5.57
N ASN A 76 7.69 -5.06 6.29
CA ASN A 76 8.77 -4.25 5.70
C ASN A 76 9.90 -5.11 5.11
N ALA A 77 10.23 -6.23 5.77
CA ALA A 77 11.23 -7.18 5.25
C ALA A 77 10.77 -7.81 3.93
N GLN A 78 9.50 -8.18 3.87
CA GLN A 78 8.89 -8.77 2.68
C GLN A 78 8.84 -7.75 1.53
N ARG A 79 8.48 -6.49 1.82
CA ARG A 79 8.51 -5.40 0.83
C ARG A 79 9.93 -5.14 0.34
N ASN A 80 10.93 -5.08 1.24
CA ASN A 80 12.35 -4.97 0.85
C ASN A 80 12.77 -6.11 -0.07
N TRP A 81 12.37 -7.35 0.23
CA TRP A 81 12.65 -8.49 -0.63
C TRP A 81 12.04 -8.29 -2.02
N GLY A 82 10.77 -7.88 -2.10
CA GLY A 82 10.08 -7.63 -3.37
C GLY A 82 10.72 -6.51 -4.19
N LEU A 83 11.12 -5.41 -3.55
CA LEU A 83 11.82 -4.30 -4.21
C LEU A 83 13.19 -4.73 -4.74
N LYS A 84 13.96 -5.52 -3.97
CA LYS A 84 15.23 -6.07 -4.41
C LYS A 84 15.04 -7.04 -5.57
N TYR A 85 14.00 -7.87 -5.53
CA TYR A 85 13.68 -8.77 -6.65
C TYR A 85 13.40 -7.99 -7.94
N ILE A 86 12.57 -6.94 -7.90
CA ILE A 86 12.29 -6.07 -9.05
C ILE A 86 13.58 -5.45 -9.58
N ARG A 87 14.41 -4.91 -8.70
CA ARG A 87 15.72 -4.31 -9.05
C ARG A 87 16.65 -5.32 -9.72
N ASP A 88 16.84 -6.48 -9.09
CA ASP A 88 17.83 -7.48 -9.50
C ASP A 88 17.42 -8.18 -10.80
N GLN A 89 16.10 -8.37 -11.02
CA GLN A 89 15.54 -8.89 -12.26
C GLN A 89 15.33 -7.82 -13.33
N ARG A 90 15.62 -6.54 -13.03
CA ARG A 90 15.40 -5.40 -13.95
C ARG A 90 13.97 -5.36 -14.51
N LEU A 91 12.97 -5.71 -13.70
CA LEU A 91 11.58 -5.67 -14.13
C LEU A 91 11.15 -4.22 -14.35
N GLN A 92 10.57 -3.94 -15.51
CA GLN A 92 10.10 -2.60 -15.89
C GLN A 92 8.62 -2.43 -15.62
N GLY A 93 8.24 -1.31 -15.02
CA GLY A 93 6.85 -0.98 -14.74
C GLY A 93 6.68 -0.06 -13.53
N VAL A 94 5.42 0.15 -13.16
CA VAL A 94 5.04 0.91 -11.97
C VAL A 94 4.97 -0.02 -10.78
N VAL A 95 5.77 0.25 -9.77
CA VAL A 95 5.79 -0.50 -8.49
C VAL A 95 4.73 0.06 -7.57
N TYR A 96 3.91 -0.83 -7.01
CA TYR A 96 2.88 -0.50 -6.05
C TYR A 96 2.89 -1.47 -4.86
N LEU A 97 2.87 -0.92 -3.64
CA LEU A 97 2.86 -1.70 -2.41
C LEU A 97 1.40 -2.02 -2.04
N ALA A 98 0.95 -3.20 -2.48
CA ALA A 98 -0.45 -3.62 -2.40
C ALA A 98 -0.69 -4.52 -1.19
N ASP A 99 -1.09 -3.96 -0.05
CA ASP A 99 -1.38 -4.74 1.15
C ASP A 99 -2.60 -5.66 0.96
N ASP A 100 -2.55 -6.87 1.52
CA ASP A 100 -3.58 -7.88 1.32
C ASP A 100 -4.91 -7.54 2.01
N ASP A 101 -4.93 -6.63 2.99
CA ASP A 101 -6.13 -6.18 3.68
C ASP A 101 -6.76 -4.89 3.13
N ASN A 102 -6.16 -4.29 2.10
CA ASN A 102 -6.76 -3.17 1.39
C ASN A 102 -7.85 -3.60 0.41
N LYS A 103 -8.75 -2.68 0.08
CA LYS A 103 -9.74 -2.79 -1.00
C LYS A 103 -9.37 -1.82 -2.12
N TYR A 104 -9.36 -2.33 -3.34
CA TYR A 104 -8.96 -1.60 -4.54
C TYR A 104 -10.17 -1.38 -5.45
N ASP A 105 -10.33 -0.15 -5.96
CA ASP A 105 -11.27 0.17 -7.03
C ASP A 105 -10.56 0.00 -8.39
N ALA A 106 -11.31 -0.40 -9.41
CA ALA A 106 -10.75 -0.60 -10.74
C ALA A 106 -10.07 0.66 -11.31
N ALA A 107 -10.61 1.84 -11.01
CA ALA A 107 -10.03 3.12 -11.42
C ALA A 107 -8.62 3.38 -10.86
N LEU A 108 -8.24 2.70 -9.76
CA LEU A 108 -6.88 2.81 -9.22
C LEU A 108 -5.82 2.37 -10.24
N PHE A 109 -6.07 1.26 -10.95
CA PHE A 109 -5.08 0.68 -11.85
C PHE A 109 -4.77 1.60 -13.03
N ASP A 110 -5.78 2.29 -13.56
CA ASP A 110 -5.60 3.30 -14.60
C ASP A 110 -4.82 4.54 -14.09
N GLU A 111 -5.06 4.93 -12.85
CA GLU A 111 -4.31 6.02 -12.21
C GLU A 111 -2.83 5.64 -11.98
N LEU A 112 -2.56 4.41 -11.52
CA LEU A 112 -1.19 3.92 -11.32
C LEU A 112 -0.37 3.95 -12.62
N ARG A 113 -0.99 3.63 -13.77
CA ARG A 113 -0.30 3.65 -15.08
C ARG A 113 0.13 5.05 -15.53
N LYS A 114 -0.40 6.12 -14.93
CA LYS A 114 -0.02 7.49 -15.23
C LYS A 114 1.29 7.92 -14.57
N VAL A 115 1.80 7.13 -13.62
CA VAL A 115 3.04 7.43 -12.89
C VAL A 115 4.22 7.46 -13.86
N LYS A 116 4.95 8.57 -13.85
CA LYS A 116 6.17 8.77 -14.65
C LYS A 116 7.42 8.76 -13.79
N ARG A 117 7.30 9.02 -12.48
CA ARG A 117 8.38 8.99 -11.53
C ARG A 117 7.91 8.48 -10.17
N LEU A 118 7.26 9.31 -9.33
CA LEU A 118 6.68 8.93 -8.06
C LEU A 118 5.34 9.63 -7.85
N GLY A 119 4.27 8.86 -7.89
CA GLY A 119 2.90 9.33 -7.74
C GLY A 119 2.37 9.14 -6.33
N ILE A 120 1.74 10.18 -5.77
CA ILE A 120 1.03 10.15 -4.49
C ILE A 120 -0.47 10.03 -4.76
N LEU A 121 -1.14 9.22 -3.95
CA LEU A 121 -2.58 9.00 -4.05
C LEU A 121 -3.24 8.91 -2.66
N PRO A 122 -4.55 9.20 -2.55
CA PRO A 122 -5.30 9.11 -1.30
C PRO A 122 -5.52 7.69 -0.85
N VAL A 123 -5.46 7.45 0.46
CA VAL A 123 -5.86 6.18 1.09
C VAL A 123 -6.97 6.42 2.10
N GLY A 124 -8.06 5.71 1.94
CA GLY A 124 -9.25 5.84 2.80
C GLY A 124 -9.25 4.92 4.01
N CYS A 125 -10.15 5.19 4.94
CA CYS A 125 -10.37 4.45 6.19
C CYS A 125 -9.20 4.49 7.17
N LEU A 126 -8.34 5.50 7.07
CA LEU A 126 -7.22 5.71 7.99
C LEU A 126 -7.52 6.78 9.04
N GLY A 127 -7.08 6.53 10.26
CA GLY A 127 -7.11 7.45 11.37
C GLY A 127 -8.41 8.24 11.60
N PRO A 128 -8.37 9.36 12.32
CA PRO A 128 -9.51 10.24 12.52
C PRO A 128 -9.86 11.07 11.27
N TRP A 129 -8.92 11.19 10.32
CA TRP A 129 -9.12 11.98 9.10
C TRP A 129 -9.98 11.27 8.05
N GLY A 130 -10.12 9.96 8.14
CA GLY A 130 -10.90 9.13 7.24
C GLY A 130 -10.25 8.89 5.89
N ILE A 131 -9.61 9.90 5.29
CA ILE A 131 -8.81 9.78 4.07
C ILE A 131 -7.49 10.52 4.32
N GLU A 132 -6.38 9.79 4.22
CA GLU A 132 -5.04 10.36 4.23
C GLU A 132 -4.66 10.79 2.81
N ARG A 133 -4.21 12.03 2.67
CA ARG A 133 -3.83 12.61 1.38
C ARG A 133 -3.10 13.92 1.52
N PRO A 134 -2.31 14.35 0.54
CA PRO A 134 -1.95 15.75 0.40
C PRO A 134 -3.16 16.60 -0.01
N ILE A 135 -3.17 17.85 0.42
CA ILE A 135 -4.01 18.89 -0.14
C ILE A 135 -3.13 19.65 -1.13
N VAL A 136 -3.47 19.52 -2.41
CA VAL A 136 -2.68 20.05 -3.50
C VAL A 136 -3.23 21.42 -3.93
N GLY A 137 -2.34 22.36 -4.17
CA GLY A 137 -2.63 23.67 -4.73
C GLY A 137 -1.49 24.14 -5.62
N ASN A 138 -1.79 24.58 -6.84
CA ASN A 138 -0.81 25.02 -7.85
C ASN A 138 0.30 23.97 -8.11
N GLY A 139 -0.08 22.67 -8.17
CA GLY A 139 0.84 21.57 -8.44
C GLY A 139 1.80 21.23 -7.29
N ARG A 140 1.56 21.74 -6.06
CA ARG A 140 2.39 21.50 -4.89
C ARG A 140 1.56 21.13 -3.66
N VAL A 141 2.17 20.44 -2.71
CA VAL A 141 1.53 20.14 -1.42
C VAL A 141 1.43 21.42 -0.59
N VAL A 142 0.20 21.84 -0.30
CA VAL A 142 -0.08 22.96 0.62
C VAL A 142 -0.09 22.48 2.08
N ARG A 143 -0.64 21.29 2.32
CA ARG A 143 -0.67 20.65 3.64
C ARG A 143 -1.02 19.16 3.50
N TRP A 144 -0.78 18.40 4.54
CA TRP A 144 -1.20 17.01 4.63
C TRP A 144 -2.47 16.85 5.48
N SER A 145 -3.37 15.99 5.02
CA SER A 145 -4.52 15.50 5.78
C SER A 145 -4.19 14.09 6.24
N ALA A 146 -3.40 13.96 7.30
CA ALA A 146 -2.92 12.70 7.84
C ALA A 146 -2.62 12.83 9.35
N ASP A 147 -2.49 11.69 10.05
CA ASP A 147 -2.22 11.65 11.49
C ASP A 147 -0.74 11.82 11.84
N TRP A 148 0.16 11.53 10.92
CA TRP A 148 1.61 11.46 11.14
C TRP A 148 2.28 12.82 10.91
N ARG A 149 2.03 13.79 11.79
CA ARG A 149 2.46 15.19 11.62
C ARG A 149 3.97 15.38 11.60
N ASP A 150 4.72 14.46 12.22
CA ASP A 150 6.18 14.53 12.33
C ASP A 150 6.90 13.90 11.13
N ARG A 151 6.16 13.35 10.16
CA ARG A 151 6.73 12.78 8.95
C ARG A 151 6.78 13.81 7.82
N LYS A 152 7.87 13.81 7.06
CA LYS A 152 7.99 14.65 5.86
C LYS A 152 6.96 14.26 4.80
N TYR A 153 6.75 12.96 4.62
CA TYR A 153 5.73 12.40 3.73
C TYR A 153 4.76 11.53 4.56
N PRO A 154 3.73 12.13 5.16
CA PRO A 154 2.77 11.41 5.99
C PRO A 154 1.72 10.70 5.13
N VAL A 155 2.13 9.65 4.45
CA VAL A 155 1.32 8.79 3.59
C VAL A 155 1.30 7.37 4.13
N ASP A 156 0.25 6.63 3.82
CA ASP A 156 0.18 5.18 4.01
C ASP A 156 1.03 4.45 2.95
N MET A 157 1.42 3.20 3.23
CA MET A 157 2.19 2.36 2.31
C MET A 157 1.50 2.18 0.96
N ALA A 158 0.16 2.14 0.94
CA ALA A 158 -0.64 2.11 -0.29
C ALA A 158 -0.88 3.50 -0.90
N GLY A 159 -0.32 4.57 -0.32
CA GLY A 159 -0.53 5.96 -0.72
C GLY A 159 0.44 6.49 -1.76
N PHE A 160 1.30 5.65 -2.32
CA PHE A 160 2.23 6.05 -3.38
C PHE A 160 2.60 4.88 -4.30
N ALA A 161 3.03 5.23 -5.50
CA ALA A 161 3.56 4.31 -6.49
C ALA A 161 4.71 4.98 -7.25
N PHE A 162 5.61 4.21 -7.84
CA PHE A 162 6.78 4.77 -8.52
C PHE A 162 7.28 3.85 -9.64
N ILE A 163 8.02 4.39 -10.60
CA ILE A 163 8.62 3.59 -11.66
C ILE A 163 9.79 2.75 -11.13
N SER A 164 9.89 1.53 -11.61
CA SER A 164 10.91 0.56 -11.17
C SER A 164 12.35 1.02 -11.39
N GLU A 165 12.58 1.89 -12.36
CA GLU A 165 13.89 2.45 -12.67
C GLU A 165 14.53 3.20 -11.50
N LEU A 166 13.72 3.75 -10.60
CA LEU A 166 14.22 4.41 -9.38
C LEU A 166 14.92 3.44 -8.41
N LEU A 167 14.67 2.14 -8.55
CA LEU A 167 15.30 1.11 -7.73
C LEU A 167 16.71 0.74 -8.23
N TYR A 168 16.98 0.86 -9.52
CA TYR A 168 18.17 0.27 -10.14
C TYR A 168 19.50 0.84 -9.64
N PRO A 169 19.65 2.12 -9.32
CA PRO A 169 20.89 2.65 -8.77
C PRO A 169 21.08 2.37 -7.28
N LYS A 170 20.09 1.82 -6.59
CA LYS A 170 20.12 1.63 -5.13
C LYS A 170 20.83 0.33 -4.76
N ILE A 171 21.58 0.37 -3.65
CA ILE A 171 22.31 -0.77 -3.09
C ILE A 171 21.77 -1.08 -1.70
N GLY A 172 21.60 -2.35 -1.36
CA GLY A 172 21.13 -2.78 -0.05
C GLY A 172 19.61 -2.70 0.10
N ASP A 173 19.18 -2.48 1.33
CA ASP A 173 17.77 -2.34 1.70
C ASP A 173 17.28 -0.91 1.47
N PHE A 174 15.99 -0.78 1.12
CA PHE A 174 15.36 0.50 0.81
C PHE A 174 14.98 1.28 2.06
N TRP A 175 14.79 0.57 3.19
CA TRP A 175 14.63 1.18 4.52
C TRP A 175 15.14 0.26 5.62
N LYS A 176 15.40 0.83 6.80
CA LYS A 176 15.95 0.11 7.94
C LYS A 176 14.90 -0.78 8.61
N TRP A 177 15.36 -1.90 9.17
CA TRP A 177 14.52 -2.92 9.78
C TRP A 177 13.78 -2.47 11.05
N ASP A 178 14.33 -1.55 11.79
CA ASP A 178 13.88 -1.09 13.11
C ASP A 178 13.09 0.22 13.07
N GLY A 179 12.92 0.81 11.89
CA GLY A 179 12.11 2.01 11.69
C GLY A 179 10.61 1.72 11.77
N ARG A 180 9.84 2.53 12.50
CA ARG A 180 8.39 2.56 12.39
C ARG A 180 8.01 3.43 11.20
N GLY A 181 7.26 2.85 10.26
CA GLY A 181 6.76 3.54 9.09
C GLY A 181 7.86 3.85 8.09
N GLY A 182 8.20 2.95 7.24
CA GLY A 182 9.24 3.11 6.24
C GLY A 182 8.85 3.98 5.03
N GLU A 183 7.64 4.54 4.97
CA GLU A 183 7.12 5.27 3.81
C GLU A 183 7.95 6.50 3.49
N THR A 184 8.18 7.38 4.47
CA THR A 184 9.01 8.57 4.29
C THR A 184 10.44 8.21 3.89
N GLU A 185 11.04 7.22 4.57
CA GLU A 185 12.41 6.76 4.30
C GLU A 185 12.52 6.18 2.87
N LEU A 186 11.53 5.37 2.44
CA LEU A 186 11.50 4.84 1.09
C LEU A 186 11.37 5.97 0.06
N ILE A 187 10.43 6.90 0.23
CA ILE A 187 10.23 8.02 -0.69
C ILE A 187 11.52 8.85 -0.80
N GLU A 188 12.15 9.22 0.32
CA GLU A 188 13.42 9.96 0.34
C GLU A 188 14.59 9.19 -0.30
N SER A 189 14.53 7.86 -0.31
CA SER A 189 15.51 7.06 -1.03
C SER A 189 15.30 7.07 -2.55
N LEU A 190 14.11 7.40 -3.04
CA LEU A 190 13.74 7.31 -4.46
C LEU A 190 13.79 8.65 -5.19
N ILE A 191 13.59 9.77 -4.48
CA ILE A 191 13.57 11.12 -5.07
C ILE A 191 14.46 12.08 -4.27
N ASP A 192 15.02 13.06 -4.94
CA ASP A 192 15.89 14.06 -4.34
C ASP A 192 15.13 15.32 -3.89
N SER A 193 13.98 15.59 -4.49
CA SER A 193 13.15 16.78 -4.22
C SER A 193 11.65 16.46 -4.16
N PRO A 194 10.89 17.13 -3.27
CA PRO A 194 9.42 17.09 -3.29
C PRO A 194 8.79 17.58 -4.61
N ASP A 195 9.52 18.34 -5.42
CA ASP A 195 9.05 18.79 -6.73
C ASP A 195 8.96 17.64 -7.77
N GLU A 196 9.53 16.47 -7.46
CA GLU A 196 9.42 15.25 -8.26
C GLU A 196 8.14 14.44 -7.99
N LEU A 197 7.34 14.86 -7.01
CA LEU A 197 6.07 14.21 -6.69
C LEU A 197 5.01 14.51 -7.74
N GLU A 198 4.30 13.49 -8.16
CA GLU A 198 3.11 13.56 -9.00
C GLU A 198 1.87 13.33 -8.15
N PHE A 199 0.78 14.04 -8.40
CA PHE A 199 -0.45 13.92 -7.64
C PHE A 199 -1.52 13.24 -8.50
N LEU A 200 -1.74 11.96 -8.22
CA LEU A 200 -2.71 11.12 -8.93
C LEU A 200 -4.14 11.37 -8.45
N CYS A 201 -5.10 10.70 -9.08
CA CYS A 201 -6.49 10.69 -8.63
C CYS A 201 -7.09 12.11 -8.54
N ASN A 202 -6.93 12.91 -9.60
CA ASN A 202 -7.42 14.28 -9.69
C ASN A 202 -6.86 15.16 -8.55
N ASP A 203 -5.53 15.38 -8.52
CA ASP A 203 -4.83 16.12 -7.46
C ASP A 203 -5.16 15.56 -6.06
N CYS A 204 -5.17 14.26 -5.92
CA CYS A 204 -5.50 13.56 -4.68
C CYS A 204 -6.89 13.89 -4.11
N ARG A 205 -7.87 14.22 -4.95
CA ARG A 205 -9.26 14.49 -4.54
C ARG A 205 -10.12 13.22 -4.53
N ASN A 206 -9.84 12.27 -5.43
CA ASN A 206 -10.55 11.00 -5.52
C ASN A 206 -9.79 9.91 -4.77
N CYS A 207 -10.50 9.03 -4.08
CA CYS A 207 -9.91 7.92 -3.33
C CYS A 207 -10.37 6.59 -3.95
N TYR A 208 -9.41 5.75 -4.33
CA TYR A 208 -9.63 4.46 -4.99
C TYR A 208 -9.03 3.27 -4.23
N VAL A 209 -8.39 3.51 -3.08
CA VAL A 209 -7.89 2.46 -2.17
C VAL A 209 -8.33 2.73 -0.74
N TRP A 210 -8.78 1.67 -0.04
CA TRP A 210 -9.28 1.77 1.33
C TRP A 210 -8.63 0.72 2.20
N HIS A 211 -7.96 1.18 3.24
CA HIS A 211 -7.38 0.34 4.28
C HIS A 211 -8.46 -0.16 5.24
N ASN A 212 -8.49 -1.48 5.49
CA ASN A 212 -9.46 -2.11 6.41
C ASN A 212 -10.95 -1.75 6.14
N LEU A 213 -11.34 -1.55 4.87
CA LEU A 213 -12.76 -1.45 4.55
C LEU A 213 -13.48 -2.75 4.95
N PRO A 214 -14.67 -2.68 5.63
CA PRO A 214 -15.40 -3.87 6.03
C PRO A 214 -15.59 -4.84 4.85
N LEU A 215 -15.36 -6.13 5.11
CA LEU A 215 -15.53 -7.16 4.09
C LEU A 215 -17.00 -7.20 3.62
N GLY A 216 -17.18 -7.22 2.30
CA GLY A 216 -18.52 -7.14 1.67
C GLY A 216 -18.95 -5.73 1.28
N TRP A 217 -18.27 -4.69 1.76
CA TRP A 217 -18.55 -3.33 1.30
C TRP A 217 -17.84 -3.08 -0.05
N PRO A 218 -18.56 -2.57 -1.06
CA PRO A 218 -17.95 -2.18 -2.31
C PRO A 218 -17.05 -0.95 -2.13
N ALA A 219 -16.03 -0.79 -2.95
CA ALA A 219 -15.08 0.33 -2.88
C ALA A 219 -15.78 1.70 -2.88
N ARG A 220 -16.82 1.87 -3.69
CA ARG A 220 -17.66 3.09 -3.73
C ARG A 220 -18.24 3.50 -2.37
N MET A 221 -18.33 2.59 -1.41
CA MET A 221 -18.78 2.88 -0.04
C MET A 221 -17.64 3.38 0.86
N GLY A 222 -16.39 3.36 0.39
CA GLY A 222 -15.21 3.75 1.17
C GLY A 222 -15.28 5.20 1.64
N VAL A 223 -15.80 6.12 0.81
CA VAL A 223 -15.98 7.52 1.20
C VAL A 223 -16.95 7.62 2.37
N ALA A 224 -18.09 6.93 2.31
CA ALA A 224 -19.08 6.91 3.41
C ALA A 224 -18.48 6.26 4.67
N ALA A 225 -17.74 5.16 4.55
CA ALA A 225 -17.03 4.52 5.65
C ALA A 225 -16.00 5.45 6.29
N SER A 226 -15.25 6.19 5.48
CA SER A 226 -14.27 7.18 5.95
C SER A 226 -14.93 8.33 6.72
N LEU A 227 -16.06 8.82 6.25
CA LEU A 227 -16.83 9.87 6.92
C LEU A 227 -17.42 9.38 8.25
N LEU A 228 -17.94 8.15 8.29
CA LEU A 228 -18.45 7.53 9.52
C LEU A 228 -17.33 7.37 10.54
N ARG A 229 -16.14 6.94 10.11
CA ARG A 229 -14.95 6.83 10.97
C ARG A 229 -14.58 8.13 11.66
N ARG A 230 -14.66 9.26 10.97
CA ARG A 230 -14.40 10.60 11.54
C ARG A 230 -15.37 10.95 12.68
N ARG A 231 -16.62 10.51 12.60
CA ARG A 231 -17.68 10.82 13.58
C ARG A 231 -17.78 9.81 14.71
N THR A 232 -17.12 8.65 14.60
CA THR A 232 -17.23 7.57 15.59
C THR A 232 -16.22 7.78 16.72
N PRO A 233 -16.64 7.81 18.00
CA PRO A 233 -15.74 7.88 19.15
C PRO A 233 -14.72 6.74 19.16
N GLY A 234 -13.51 7.00 19.66
CA GLY A 234 -12.37 6.08 19.57
C GLY A 234 -12.62 4.67 20.11
N PHE A 235 -13.39 4.52 21.22
CA PHE A 235 -13.72 3.22 21.80
C PHE A 235 -14.69 2.40 20.92
N LEU A 236 -15.64 3.04 20.24
CA LEU A 236 -16.56 2.39 19.30
C LEU A 236 -15.84 2.03 17.99
N ARG A 237 -14.84 2.82 17.60
CA ARG A 237 -13.99 2.57 16.45
C ARG A 237 -13.31 1.21 16.52
N ARG A 238 -12.72 0.86 17.68
CA ARG A 238 -12.09 -0.45 17.92
C ARG A 238 -13.07 -1.61 17.74
N LYS A 239 -14.28 -1.46 18.23
CA LYS A 239 -15.32 -2.51 18.18
C LYS A 239 -15.90 -2.72 16.78
N LEU A 240 -16.07 -1.65 15.99
CA LEU A 240 -16.72 -1.69 14.68
C LEU A 240 -15.73 -2.00 13.53
N TYR A 241 -14.49 -1.54 13.62
CA TYR A 241 -13.54 -1.59 12.50
C TYR A 241 -12.29 -2.44 12.77
N GLY A 242 -12.19 -3.08 13.94
CA GLY A 242 -11.16 -4.08 14.24
C GLY A 242 -9.71 -3.57 14.21
N VAL A 243 -9.47 -2.28 14.42
CA VAL A 243 -8.13 -1.69 14.45
C VAL A 243 -7.46 -2.00 15.77
N PRO A 244 -6.38 -2.81 15.85
CA PRO A 244 -5.55 -2.92 17.05
C PRO A 244 -4.89 -1.55 17.32
N GLY A 245 -4.99 -1.09 18.56
CA GLY A 245 -4.76 0.27 18.96
C GLY A 245 -3.40 0.88 18.66
N VAL A 246 -3.45 2.11 18.24
CA VAL A 246 -2.43 3.14 18.41
C VAL A 246 -2.64 3.89 19.75
N ALA A 247 -3.24 3.28 20.74
CA ALA A 247 -3.71 3.98 21.94
C ALA A 247 -3.12 3.49 23.27
N ASN A 248 -1.84 3.13 23.33
CA ASN A 248 -1.19 2.87 24.63
C ASN A 248 0.14 3.59 24.80
N ARG A 249 0.22 4.88 24.48
CA ARG A 249 1.43 5.66 24.73
C ARG A 249 1.20 7.11 25.17
N LEU A 250 0.05 7.42 25.75
CA LEU A 250 -0.14 8.71 26.46
C LEU A 250 -0.20 8.56 27.97
N GLU A 251 -0.11 7.34 28.53
CA GLU A 251 -0.19 7.13 30.00
C GLU A 251 1.15 6.82 30.70
N GLU A 252 2.28 6.81 29.97
CA GLU A 252 3.60 6.59 30.60
C GLU A 252 4.54 7.82 30.51
N ARG A 253 4.00 9.02 30.64
CA ARG A 253 4.80 10.22 30.93
C ARG A 253 4.09 11.11 31.93
N SER A 254 4.25 10.81 33.19
CA SER A 254 4.24 11.74 34.35
C SER A 254 4.67 11.01 35.59
N PRO A 255 5.36 11.73 36.49
CA PRO A 255 6.75 12.21 36.47
C PRO A 255 7.71 11.22 37.09
#